data_e07b85ff69338d3a14a06b94acfa7617
#
_entry.id   e07b85ff69338d3a14a06b94acfa7617
#
_cell.length_a   1.000
_cell.length_b   1.000
_cell.length_c   1.000
_cell.angle_alpha   90.00
_cell.angle_beta   90.00
_cell.angle_gamma   90.00
#
_symmetry.space_group_name_H-M   'P 1'
#
loop_
_entity.id
_entity.type
_entity.pdbx_description
1 polymer ?
#
loop_
_entity_poly.entity_id
_entity_poly.type
_entity_poly.pdbx_seq_one_letter_code
_entity_poly.pdbx_strand_id
1 'polypeptide(L)'
;MPSNASAAVDHIQDLGAYVSASPSSFHAVHEAARRLDAAGFTALDELKPWDGGAGKFYVIRDGALIAWVTPENAGPTTGFNILGAHTDSPSFKLKPKPTTGKFGWLQAGVEV
;
A
#
# COMPACT_ATOMS: atom_id res chain seq x y z
N MET A 1 2.41 24.82 19.39
CA MET A 1 3.04 23.92 18.40
C MET A 1 3.47 22.67 19.12
N PRO A 2 3.09 21.47 18.64
CA PRO A 2 3.62 20.23 19.22
C PRO A 2 5.14 20.23 19.12
N SER A 3 5.82 19.71 20.12
CA SER A 3 7.28 19.57 20.09
C SER A 3 7.67 18.57 19.00
N ASN A 4 8.87 18.71 18.41
CA ASN A 4 9.37 17.74 17.40
C ASN A 4 9.33 16.29 17.92
N ALA A 5 9.50 16.09 19.24
CA ALA A 5 9.39 14.77 19.86
C ALA A 5 7.97 14.19 19.82
N SER A 6 6.93 15.02 20.02
CA SER A 6 5.53 14.59 19.91
C SER A 6 5.20 14.18 18.47
N ALA A 7 5.59 14.98 17.47
CA ALA A 7 5.35 14.66 16.06
C ALA A 7 6.06 13.36 15.62
N ALA A 8 7.25 13.08 16.14
CA ALA A 8 7.96 11.84 15.84
C ALA A 8 7.26 10.62 16.45
N VAL A 9 6.75 10.74 17.68
CA VAL A 9 5.99 9.67 18.36
C VAL A 9 4.70 9.39 17.59
N ASP A 10 3.94 10.42 17.20
CA ASP A 10 2.70 10.28 16.44
C ASP A 10 2.96 9.59 15.09
N HIS A 11 4.05 9.94 14.41
CA HIS A 11 4.45 9.30 13.15
C HIS A 11 4.80 7.82 13.31
N ILE A 12 5.52 7.46 14.37
CA ILE A 12 5.85 6.06 14.67
C ILE A 12 4.58 5.27 15.01
N GLN A 13 3.67 5.84 15.77
CA GLN A 13 2.39 5.20 16.09
C GLN A 13 1.54 4.98 14.84
N ASP A 14 1.48 5.97 13.95
CA ASP A 14 0.77 5.86 12.68
C ASP A 14 1.37 4.78 11.77
N LEU A 15 2.72 4.70 11.69
CA LEU A 15 3.40 3.60 11.00
C LEU A 15 3.05 2.25 11.61
N GLY A 16 3.05 2.14 12.95
CA GLY A 16 2.65 0.91 13.65
C GLY A 16 1.21 0.50 13.33
N ALA A 17 0.29 1.46 13.26
CA ALA A 17 -1.09 1.22 12.86
C ALA A 17 -1.20 0.73 11.40
N TYR A 18 -0.44 1.34 10.48
CA TYR A 18 -0.37 0.90 9.09
C TYR A 18 0.14 -0.53 8.96
N VAL A 19 1.25 -0.86 9.60
CA VAL A 19 1.84 -2.20 9.58
C VAL A 19 0.89 -3.23 10.16
N SER A 20 0.22 -2.93 11.28
CA SER A 20 -0.75 -3.82 11.93
C SER A 20 -1.97 -4.09 11.05
N ALA A 21 -2.39 -3.12 10.24
CA ALA A 21 -3.48 -3.26 9.29
C ALA A 21 -3.07 -3.98 7.99
N SER A 22 -1.79 -4.27 7.80
CA SER A 22 -1.20 -4.72 6.53
C SER A 22 -0.53 -6.10 6.61
N PRO A 23 -1.26 -7.18 6.98
CA PRO A 23 -0.67 -8.52 7.10
C PRO A 23 -0.29 -9.17 5.76
N SER A 24 -0.65 -8.58 4.64
CA SER A 24 -0.24 -8.99 3.29
C SER A 24 -0.18 -7.78 2.36
N SER A 25 0.43 -7.93 1.17
CA SER A 25 0.48 -6.87 0.15
C SER A 25 -0.91 -6.33 -0.23
N PHE A 26 -1.92 -7.20 -0.30
CA PHE A 26 -3.31 -6.79 -0.57
C PHE A 26 -3.87 -5.91 0.54
N HIS A 27 -3.62 -6.25 1.80
CA HIS A 27 -4.03 -5.43 2.94
C HIS A 27 -3.27 -4.10 2.98
N ALA A 28 -1.97 -4.12 2.68
CA ALA A 28 -1.15 -2.90 2.61
C ALA A 28 -1.69 -1.92 1.56
N VAL A 29 -2.06 -2.42 0.38
CA VAL A 29 -2.68 -1.62 -0.68
C VAL A 29 -4.05 -1.11 -0.26
N HIS A 30 -4.88 -1.93 0.38
CA HIS A 30 -6.19 -1.51 0.87
C HIS A 30 -6.09 -0.40 1.94
N GLU A 31 -5.18 -0.55 2.91
CA GLU A 31 -4.95 0.48 3.93
C GLU A 31 -4.37 1.77 3.34
N ALA A 32 -3.45 1.65 2.36
CA ALA A 32 -2.95 2.81 1.63
C ALA A 32 -4.08 3.54 0.87
N ALA A 33 -4.95 2.80 0.16
CA ALA A 33 -6.09 3.36 -0.54
C ALA A 33 -7.05 4.10 0.41
N ARG A 34 -7.39 3.49 1.54
CA ARG A 34 -8.21 4.12 2.58
C ARG A 34 -7.62 5.45 3.06
N ARG A 35 -6.29 5.52 3.24
CA ARG A 35 -5.58 6.75 3.63
C ARG A 35 -5.57 7.78 2.52
N LEU A 36 -5.41 7.34 1.27
CA LEU A 36 -5.46 8.22 0.09
C LEU A 36 -6.87 8.82 -0.08
N ASP A 37 -7.92 8.02 0.07
CA ASP A 37 -9.31 8.51 0.05
C ASP A 37 -9.53 9.59 1.11
N ALA A 38 -9.07 9.35 2.34
CA ALA A 38 -9.15 10.34 3.42
C ALA A 38 -8.34 11.62 3.12
N ALA A 39 -7.30 11.54 2.29
CA ALA A 39 -6.49 12.66 1.84
C ALA A 39 -7.03 13.35 0.57
N GLY A 40 -8.20 12.91 0.07
CA GLY A 40 -8.88 13.48 -1.09
C GLY A 40 -8.33 13.03 -2.44
N PHE A 41 -7.73 11.85 -2.50
CA PHE A 41 -7.41 11.20 -3.78
C PHE A 41 -8.64 10.51 -4.35
N THR A 42 -8.66 10.38 -5.67
CA THR A 42 -9.71 9.70 -6.44
C THR A 42 -9.15 8.40 -7.01
N ALA A 43 -9.83 7.29 -6.74
CA ALA A 43 -9.53 6.01 -7.38
C ALA A 43 -9.90 6.07 -8.87
N LEU A 44 -8.99 5.67 -9.74
CA LEU A 44 -9.24 5.55 -11.17
C LEU A 44 -9.45 4.09 -11.57
N ASP A 45 -10.40 3.88 -12.46
CA ASP A 45 -10.68 2.60 -13.08
C ASP A 45 -9.82 2.47 -14.36
N GLU A 46 -8.95 1.47 -14.43
CA GLU A 46 -8.07 1.24 -15.59
C GLU A 46 -8.86 0.84 -16.86
N LEU A 47 -10.12 0.43 -16.73
CA LEU A 47 -10.98 0.08 -17.85
C LEU A 47 -11.72 1.29 -18.44
N LYS A 48 -11.55 2.48 -17.88
CA LYS A 48 -12.17 3.72 -18.33
C LYS A 48 -11.13 4.73 -18.79
N PRO A 49 -11.49 5.62 -19.73
CA PRO A 49 -10.63 6.76 -20.07
C PRO A 49 -10.35 7.64 -18.85
N TRP A 50 -9.12 8.16 -18.76
CA TRP A 50 -8.73 9.12 -17.74
C TRP A 50 -8.59 10.51 -18.35
N ASP A 51 -9.15 11.51 -17.71
CA ASP A 51 -9.18 12.88 -18.24
C ASP A 51 -7.82 13.59 -18.21
N GLY A 52 -6.84 13.05 -17.46
CA GLY A 52 -5.47 13.57 -17.42
C GLY A 52 -5.32 14.97 -16.82
N GLY A 53 -6.35 15.49 -16.15
CA GLY A 53 -6.38 16.81 -15.55
C GLY A 53 -5.56 16.92 -14.26
N ALA A 54 -5.53 18.14 -13.70
CA ALA A 54 -4.96 18.37 -12.37
C ALA A 54 -5.79 17.63 -11.30
N GLY A 55 -5.11 17.14 -10.27
CA GLY A 55 -5.79 16.42 -9.19
C GLY A 55 -4.90 15.42 -8.48
N LYS A 56 -5.53 14.65 -7.61
CA LYS A 56 -4.91 13.59 -6.82
C LYS A 56 -5.59 12.27 -7.19
N PHE A 57 -4.84 11.34 -7.68
CA PHE A 57 -5.37 10.09 -8.22
C PHE A 57 -4.58 8.89 -7.73
N TYR A 58 -5.21 7.73 -7.75
CA TYR A 58 -4.52 6.46 -7.57
C TYR A 58 -5.19 5.33 -8.35
N VAL A 59 -4.43 4.29 -8.63
CA VAL A 59 -4.90 3.03 -9.20
C VAL A 59 -4.39 1.87 -8.37
N ILE A 60 -5.16 0.80 -8.34
CA ILE A 60 -4.81 -0.44 -7.66
C ILE A 60 -4.77 -1.56 -8.70
N ARG A 61 -3.72 -2.37 -8.63
CA ARG A 61 -3.60 -3.60 -9.39
C ARG A 61 -3.13 -4.71 -8.46
N ASP A 62 -4.08 -5.52 -8.01
CA ASP A 62 -3.85 -6.59 -7.01
C ASP A 62 -3.17 -6.05 -5.72
N GLY A 63 -1.99 -6.54 -5.41
CA GLY A 63 -1.17 -6.10 -4.28
C GLY A 63 -0.25 -4.92 -4.58
N ALA A 64 -0.50 -4.15 -5.66
CA ALA A 64 0.27 -2.97 -6.03
C ALA A 64 -0.62 -1.73 -6.12
N LEU A 65 -0.06 -0.57 -5.83
CA LEU A 65 -0.72 0.73 -5.89
C LEU A 65 0.21 1.77 -6.49
N ILE A 66 -0.34 2.61 -7.36
CA ILE A 66 0.32 3.82 -7.85
C ILE A 66 -0.57 4.99 -7.51
N ALA A 67 -0.02 6.01 -6.86
CA ALA A 67 -0.72 7.26 -6.57
C ALA A 67 0.11 8.44 -7.07
N TRP A 68 -0.58 9.48 -7.54
CA TRP A 68 0.10 10.69 -8.02
C TRP A 68 -0.74 11.94 -7.80
N VAL A 69 -0.04 13.07 -7.85
CA VAL A 69 -0.65 14.40 -7.82
C VAL A 69 -0.23 15.13 -9.09
N THR A 70 -1.20 15.61 -9.85
CA THR A 70 -0.97 16.47 -11.01
C THR A 70 -1.28 17.91 -10.59
N PRO A 71 -0.29 18.80 -10.55
CA PRO A 71 -0.52 20.21 -10.22
C PRO A 71 -1.36 20.92 -11.30
N GLU A 72 -2.07 21.99 -10.93
CA GLU A 72 -2.90 22.77 -11.86
C GLU A 72 -2.09 23.38 -13.01
N ASN A 73 -0.83 23.70 -12.76
CA ASN A 73 0.09 24.30 -13.73
C ASN A 73 1.01 23.25 -14.39
N ALA A 74 0.69 21.96 -14.32
CA ALA A 74 1.45 20.92 -15.01
C ALA A 74 1.37 21.09 -16.53
N GLY A 75 2.49 20.86 -17.20
CA GLY A 75 2.61 20.91 -18.64
C GLY A 75 3.55 19.83 -19.18
N PRO A 76 3.78 19.78 -20.49
CA PRO A 76 4.58 18.71 -21.12
C PRO A 76 6.03 18.61 -20.62
N THR A 77 6.55 19.66 -20.01
CA THR A 77 7.92 19.73 -19.46
C THR A 77 7.98 19.67 -17.94
N THR A 78 6.84 19.45 -17.27
CA THR A 78 6.81 19.29 -15.83
C THR A 78 7.56 18.02 -15.42
N GLY A 79 8.54 18.16 -14.53
CA GLY A 79 9.31 17.04 -14.02
C GLY A 79 8.52 16.18 -13.04
N PHE A 80 8.97 14.95 -12.84
CA PHE A 80 8.40 14.01 -11.89
C PHE A 80 9.29 13.85 -10.67
N ASN A 81 8.68 13.85 -9.48
CA ASN A 81 9.30 13.35 -8.25
C ASN A 81 8.70 11.98 -7.96
N ILE A 82 9.51 10.93 -8.06
CA ILE A 82 9.04 9.55 -7.94
C ILE A 82 9.57 8.97 -6.63
N LEU A 83 8.65 8.45 -5.80
CA LEU A 83 8.94 7.66 -4.62
C LEU A 83 8.49 6.22 -4.88
N GLY A 84 9.37 5.28 -4.62
CA GLY A 84 9.08 3.86 -4.78
C GLY A 84 9.31 3.10 -3.50
N ALA A 85 8.44 2.13 -3.22
CA ALA A 85 8.55 1.19 -2.12
C ALA A 85 7.90 -0.13 -2.54
N HIS A 86 8.14 -1.19 -1.77
CA HIS A 86 7.47 -2.48 -1.98
C HIS A 86 6.34 -2.68 -0.95
N THR A 87 5.32 -3.45 -1.33
CA THR A 87 4.17 -3.80 -0.48
C THR A 87 4.24 -5.21 0.08
N ASP A 88 5.05 -6.07 -0.52
CA ASP A 88 5.31 -7.42 -0.04
C ASP A 88 6.27 -7.38 1.15
N SER A 89 6.18 -8.40 2.00
CA SER A 89 7.12 -8.60 3.10
C SER A 89 7.47 -10.08 3.19
N PRO A 90 8.73 -10.44 3.45
CA PRO A 90 9.10 -11.82 3.68
C PRO A 90 8.27 -12.42 4.81
N SER A 91 7.51 -13.46 4.51
CA SER A 91 6.66 -14.14 5.48
C SER A 91 6.36 -15.57 5.03
N PHE A 92 5.94 -16.39 5.98
CA PHE A 92 5.45 -17.72 5.66
C PHE A 92 3.98 -17.68 5.25
N LYS A 93 3.68 -18.22 4.08
CA LYS A 93 2.32 -18.37 3.59
C LYS A 93 1.92 -19.84 3.65
N LEU A 94 0.80 -20.16 4.30
CA LEU A 94 0.26 -21.50 4.30
C LEU A 94 -0.11 -21.95 2.87
N LYS A 95 0.31 -23.15 2.49
CA LYS A 95 -0.12 -23.75 1.21
C LYS A 95 -1.63 -24.01 1.22
N PRO A 96 -2.30 -24.08 0.06
CA PRO A 96 -3.74 -24.38 -0.01
C PRO A 96 -4.14 -25.70 0.67
N LYS A 97 -3.22 -26.69 0.73
CA LYS A 97 -3.36 -27.93 1.49
C LYS A 97 -2.19 -28.04 2.47
N PRO A 98 -2.24 -27.30 3.60
CA PRO A 98 -1.07 -27.15 4.45
C PRO A 98 -0.81 -28.34 5.36
N THR A 99 -1.86 -29.13 5.65
CA THR A 99 -1.74 -30.26 6.59
C THR A 99 -0.86 -31.36 6.01
N THR A 100 0.25 -31.60 6.67
CA THR A 100 1.19 -32.69 6.37
C THR A 100 1.71 -33.31 7.65
N GLY A 101 2.38 -34.45 7.56
CA GLY A 101 2.98 -35.08 8.74
C GLY A 101 3.81 -36.27 8.35
N LYS A 102 4.81 -36.57 9.17
CA LYS A 102 5.66 -37.74 9.06
C LYS A 102 6.18 -38.16 10.43
N PHE A 103 6.32 -39.42 10.64
CA PHE A 103 6.82 -40.01 11.90
C PHE A 103 6.05 -39.55 13.18
N GLY A 104 4.71 -39.38 13.05
CA GLY A 104 3.88 -38.94 14.18
C GLY A 104 3.85 -37.44 14.45
N TRP A 105 4.58 -36.59 13.66
CA TRP A 105 4.56 -35.16 13.76
C TRP A 105 3.49 -34.57 12.83
N LEU A 106 2.71 -33.63 13.38
CA LEU A 106 1.84 -32.76 12.59
C LEU A 106 2.62 -31.55 12.14
N GLN A 107 2.51 -31.22 10.86
CA GLN A 107 3.24 -30.12 10.24
C GLN A 107 2.29 -29.28 9.37
N ALA A 108 2.59 -27.98 9.27
CA ALA A 108 1.95 -27.09 8.32
C ALA A 108 2.91 -26.81 7.16
N GLY A 109 2.51 -27.15 5.94
CA GLY A 109 3.26 -26.84 4.73
C GLY A 109 3.15 -25.35 4.42
N VAL A 110 4.30 -24.67 4.28
CA VAL A 110 4.38 -23.24 3.97
C VAL A 110 5.16 -22.98 2.68
N GLU A 111 4.92 -21.82 2.12
CA GLU A 111 5.75 -21.18 1.09
C GLU A 111 6.53 -20.04 1.75
N VAL A 112 7.73 -19.76 1.25
CA VAL A 112 8.61 -18.67 1.71
C VAL A 112 8.73 -17.65 0.59
#